data_e014a699b8cad73803f39ab885342483
#
_entry.id   e014a699b8cad73803f39ab885342483
#
_cell.length_a   1.000
_cell.length_b   1.000
_cell.length_c   1.000
_cell.angle_alpha   90.00
_cell.angle_beta   90.00
_cell.angle_gamma   90.00
#
_symmetry.space_group_name_H-M   'P 1'
#
loop_
_entity.id
_entity.type
_entity.pdbx_description
1 polymer ?
#
loop_
_entity_poly.entity_id
_entity_poly.type
_entity_poly.pdbx_seq_one_letter_code
_entity_poly.pdbx_strand_id
1 'polypeptide(L)'
;KSDINFKGDNYNFTIHNVSAQDRQTAFTLDKYLNPSSMTIPQYNFRVGYFVKDNIDISFGIDHMKYVLEQDQLSRISGFIENSGTVYDGVYDNTLLPISDGFLQYEHSDGLNYINFEIRKHNMFLEQNNIKFSSITGLGLGFMLPKTNAKLLTNDRNDNFYLSGYGVHALMGLNVNLFKNFFVQTEFKGGYTSLPAIRTTANKSDTASQNFF
;
A
#
# COMPACT_ATOMS: atom_id res chain seq x y z
N LYS A 1 8.81 -7.55 -4.25
CA LYS A 1 9.05 -7.13 -5.65
C LYS A 1 7.77 -7.28 -6.44
N SER A 2 7.50 -6.37 -7.35
CA SER A 2 6.28 -6.33 -8.18
C SER A 2 6.61 -5.81 -9.57
N ASP A 3 5.73 -6.11 -10.53
CA ASP A 3 5.78 -5.50 -11.85
C ASP A 3 4.90 -4.26 -11.85
N ILE A 4 5.32 -3.21 -12.59
CA ILE A 4 4.54 -2.00 -12.81
C ILE A 4 4.41 -1.81 -14.32
N ASN A 5 3.18 -1.81 -14.82
CA ASN A 5 2.91 -1.45 -16.20
C ASN A 5 2.48 0.01 -16.28
N PHE A 6 3.10 0.79 -17.15
CA PHE A 6 2.79 2.19 -17.47
C PHE A 6 2.17 2.28 -18.84
N LYS A 7 1.06 3.01 -18.94
CA LYS A 7 0.33 3.21 -20.18
C LYS A 7 -0.08 4.67 -20.35
N GLY A 8 0.19 5.23 -21.52
CA GLY A 8 -0.19 6.58 -21.96
C GLY A 8 -0.30 6.63 -23.47
N ASP A 9 -0.48 7.82 -24.04
CA ASP A 9 -0.66 7.99 -25.47
C ASP A 9 0.59 7.59 -26.26
N ASN A 10 1.79 7.86 -25.71
CA ASN A 10 3.08 7.66 -26.38
C ASN A 10 3.95 6.58 -25.71
N TYR A 11 3.40 5.80 -24.80
CA TYR A 11 4.14 4.72 -24.16
C TYR A 11 3.22 3.62 -23.65
N ASN A 12 3.73 2.41 -23.72
CA ASN A 12 3.16 1.27 -23.03
C ASN A 12 4.31 0.30 -22.71
N PHE A 13 4.71 0.30 -21.45
CA PHE A 13 5.84 -0.52 -21.01
C PHE A 13 5.64 -1.06 -19.60
N THR A 14 6.29 -2.18 -19.33
CA THR A 14 6.33 -2.82 -18.00
C THR A 14 7.75 -2.82 -17.47
N ILE A 15 7.90 -2.38 -16.23
CA ILE A 15 9.13 -2.55 -15.46
C ILE A 15 8.95 -3.78 -14.57
N HIS A 16 9.84 -4.75 -14.72
CA HIS A 16 9.73 -6.04 -14.06
C HIS A 16 10.50 -6.11 -12.75
N ASN A 17 9.94 -6.77 -11.75
CA ASN A 17 10.58 -7.12 -10.48
C ASN A 17 11.17 -5.94 -9.70
N VAL A 18 10.52 -4.79 -9.76
CA VAL A 18 11.00 -3.58 -9.07
C VAL A 18 11.02 -3.77 -7.55
N SER A 19 12.06 -3.22 -6.94
CA SER A 19 12.19 -3.11 -5.48
C SER A 19 11.64 -1.79 -5.00
N ALA A 20 10.93 -1.82 -3.90
CA ALA A 20 10.47 -0.65 -3.19
C ALA A 20 10.64 -0.85 -1.69
N GLN A 21 10.77 0.22 -0.96
CA GLN A 21 10.94 0.23 0.48
C GLN A 21 10.05 1.28 1.13
N ASP A 22 9.93 1.24 2.45
CA ASP A 22 9.39 2.33 3.24
C ASP A 22 10.49 3.36 3.51
N ARG A 23 10.15 4.63 3.46
CA ARG A 23 11.03 5.73 3.90
C ARG A 23 10.70 6.04 5.35
N GLN A 24 11.29 5.27 6.26
CA GLN A 24 11.07 5.45 7.69
C GLN A 24 11.78 6.71 8.20
N THR A 25 11.06 7.49 9.03
CA THR A 25 11.69 8.57 9.80
C THR A 25 12.51 7.98 10.93
N ALA A 26 13.76 8.41 11.08
CA ALA A 26 14.62 7.97 12.18
C ALA A 26 13.92 8.22 13.53
N PHE A 27 13.97 7.24 14.43
CA PHE A 27 13.33 7.34 15.73
C PHE A 27 13.97 8.43 16.59
N THR A 28 13.17 9.42 16.94
CA THR A 28 13.48 10.40 17.98
C THR A 28 12.23 10.70 18.78
N LEU A 29 12.36 11.01 20.08
CA LEU A 29 11.22 11.34 20.93
C LEU A 29 10.44 12.54 20.40
N ASP A 30 11.14 13.53 19.84
CA ASP A 30 10.51 14.72 19.26
C ASP A 30 9.62 14.37 18.06
N LYS A 31 10.09 13.48 17.17
CA LYS A 31 9.34 13.07 15.97
C LYS A 31 8.17 12.13 16.24
N TYR A 32 8.17 11.44 17.39
CA TYR A 32 7.15 10.43 17.69
C TYR A 32 6.23 10.80 18.85
N LEU A 33 6.63 11.72 19.73
CA LEU A 33 5.87 12.08 20.93
C LEU A 33 5.52 13.57 21.03
N ASN A 34 6.17 14.46 20.28
CA ASN A 34 5.84 15.87 20.30
C ASN A 34 4.72 16.18 19.28
N PRO A 35 3.52 16.58 19.72
CA PRO A 35 2.37 16.82 18.82
C PRO A 35 2.63 17.90 17.74
N SER A 36 3.58 18.82 17.95
CA SER A 36 3.89 19.92 17.01
C SER A 36 4.86 19.53 15.90
N SER A 37 5.61 18.42 16.07
CA SER A 37 6.62 17.94 15.12
C SER A 37 6.47 16.47 14.77
N MET A 38 5.36 15.85 15.21
CA MET A 38 5.12 14.42 15.04
C MET A 38 5.07 14.03 13.57
N THR A 39 5.90 13.04 13.20
CA THR A 39 5.81 12.39 11.88
C THR A 39 4.50 11.61 11.77
N ILE A 40 4.01 11.45 10.54
CA ILE A 40 2.90 10.53 10.27
C ILE A 40 3.50 9.12 10.11
N PRO A 41 3.44 8.26 11.14
CA PRO A 41 3.91 6.88 11.03
C PRO A 41 2.97 6.06 10.14
N GLN A 42 3.37 4.84 9.82
CA GLN A 42 2.39 3.85 9.39
C GLN A 42 1.40 3.62 10.53
N TYR A 43 0.11 3.71 10.22
CA TYR A 43 -0.95 3.51 11.20
C TYR A 43 -2.07 2.64 10.63
N ASN A 44 -2.73 1.93 11.53
CA ASN A 44 -3.96 1.23 11.24
C ASN A 44 -5.04 1.81 12.14
N PHE A 45 -6.12 2.25 11.54
CA PHE A 45 -7.29 2.73 12.24
C PHE A 45 -8.46 1.77 11.99
N ARG A 46 -9.19 1.42 13.05
CA ARG A 46 -10.32 0.50 12.92
C ARG A 46 -11.42 0.81 13.93
N VAL A 47 -12.65 0.78 13.44
CA VAL A 47 -13.87 0.85 14.25
C VAL A 47 -14.72 -0.36 13.91
N GLY A 48 -15.22 -1.07 14.92
CA GLY A 48 -16.02 -2.26 14.74
C GLY A 48 -17.24 -2.29 15.68
N TYR A 49 -18.19 -3.11 15.31
CA TYR A 49 -19.40 -3.38 16.08
C TYR A 49 -19.65 -4.87 16.15
N PHE A 50 -19.85 -5.38 17.35
CA PHE A 50 -20.24 -6.77 17.58
C PHE A 50 -21.70 -6.99 17.19
N VAL A 51 -21.92 -7.73 16.13
CA VAL A 51 -23.26 -8.14 15.66
C VAL A 51 -23.75 -9.40 16.37
N LYS A 52 -22.81 -10.16 16.96
CA LYS A 52 -23.05 -11.30 17.86
C LYS A 52 -21.92 -11.30 18.91
N ASP A 53 -22.10 -12.06 19.99
CA ASP A 53 -21.12 -12.14 21.08
C ASP A 53 -19.68 -12.46 20.63
N ASN A 54 -19.55 -13.15 19.51
CA ASN A 54 -18.27 -13.59 18.98
C ASN A 54 -18.03 -13.19 17.50
N ILE A 55 -18.86 -12.32 16.93
CA ILE A 55 -18.70 -11.84 15.55
C ILE A 55 -18.81 -10.33 15.54
N ASP A 56 -17.80 -9.65 15.03
CA ASP A 56 -17.85 -8.23 14.73
C ASP A 56 -17.74 -7.96 13.22
N ILE A 57 -18.27 -6.80 12.83
CA ILE A 57 -18.05 -6.18 11.53
C ILE A 57 -17.30 -4.89 11.79
N SER A 58 -16.26 -4.64 11.04
CA SER A 58 -15.44 -3.45 11.21
C SER A 58 -15.16 -2.73 9.89
N PHE A 59 -14.95 -1.43 10.01
CA PHE A 59 -14.41 -0.55 8.99
C PHE A 59 -13.02 -0.11 9.41
N GLY A 60 -12.06 -0.11 8.48
CA GLY A 60 -10.68 0.27 8.78
C GLY A 60 -9.97 0.96 7.64
N ILE A 61 -8.85 1.60 8.00
CA ILE A 61 -7.89 2.18 7.07
C ILE A 61 -6.52 1.66 7.48
N ASP A 62 -5.88 0.93 6.57
CA ASP A 62 -4.49 0.49 6.72
C ASP A 62 -3.62 1.41 5.87
N HIS A 63 -2.72 2.16 6.52
CA HIS A 63 -1.83 3.11 5.87
C HIS A 63 -0.47 2.46 5.65
N MET A 64 -0.17 2.12 4.41
CA MET A 64 1.10 1.55 3.97
C MET A 64 1.89 2.60 3.17
N LYS A 65 3.20 2.42 3.05
CA LYS A 65 4.07 3.26 2.22
C LYS A 65 4.79 2.40 1.19
N TYR A 66 4.96 2.97 0.01
CA TYR A 66 5.67 2.33 -1.10
C TYR A 66 6.52 3.38 -1.80
N VAL A 67 7.84 3.23 -1.75
CA VAL A 67 8.80 4.14 -2.40
C VAL A 67 9.69 3.30 -3.30
N LEU A 68 9.60 3.53 -4.61
CA LEU A 68 10.44 2.87 -5.60
C LEU A 68 11.91 3.21 -5.33
N GLU A 69 12.77 2.18 -5.23
CA GLU A 69 14.21 2.39 -5.07
C GLU A 69 14.80 2.96 -6.34
N GLN A 70 15.53 4.06 -6.21
CA GLN A 70 16.24 4.68 -7.32
C GLN A 70 17.53 3.92 -7.66
N ASP A 71 18.02 4.11 -8.87
CA ASP A 71 19.25 3.52 -9.42
C ASP A 71 19.30 1.99 -9.43
N GLN A 72 18.16 1.33 -9.18
CA GLN A 72 18.05 -0.10 -9.34
C GLN A 72 18.07 -0.50 -10.81
N LEU A 73 18.71 -1.61 -11.12
CA LEU A 73 18.66 -2.23 -12.44
C LEU A 73 17.40 -3.10 -12.53
N SER A 74 16.50 -2.74 -13.44
CA SER A 74 15.28 -3.52 -13.70
C SER A 74 15.13 -3.81 -15.20
N ARG A 75 14.43 -4.89 -15.50
CA ARG A 75 14.12 -5.22 -16.88
C ARG A 75 12.87 -4.47 -17.34
N ILE A 76 12.90 -3.97 -18.56
CA ILE A 76 11.78 -3.25 -19.17
C ILE A 76 11.37 -3.92 -20.47
N SER A 77 10.06 -3.98 -20.73
CA SER A 77 9.47 -4.50 -21.97
C SER A 77 8.36 -3.57 -22.43
N GLY A 78 8.26 -3.33 -23.74
CA GLY A 78 7.27 -2.45 -24.33
C GLY A 78 7.89 -1.33 -25.16
N PHE A 79 7.27 -0.15 -25.21
CA PHE A 79 7.78 0.96 -25.99
C PHE A 79 7.57 2.31 -25.32
N ILE A 80 8.42 3.27 -25.67
CA ILE A 80 8.34 4.71 -25.34
C ILE A 80 8.63 5.46 -26.63
N GLU A 81 7.77 6.40 -27.01
CA GLU A 81 7.89 7.14 -28.26
C GLU A 81 7.64 8.64 -28.02
N ASN A 82 8.35 9.49 -28.76
CA ASN A 82 8.13 10.94 -28.75
C ASN A 82 8.16 11.57 -27.34
N SER A 83 8.90 11.01 -26.41
CA SER A 83 9.06 11.55 -25.05
C SER A 83 10.03 12.73 -25.02
N GLY A 84 10.84 12.89 -26.07
CA GLY A 84 11.92 13.89 -26.13
C GLY A 84 13.09 13.55 -25.21
N THR A 85 13.21 12.30 -24.79
CA THR A 85 14.28 11.82 -23.90
C THR A 85 15.13 10.75 -24.58
N VAL A 86 16.22 10.38 -23.93
CA VAL A 86 17.08 9.25 -24.35
C VAL A 86 16.41 7.87 -24.16
N TYR A 87 15.22 7.85 -23.57
CA TYR A 87 14.47 6.63 -23.27
C TYR A 87 13.48 6.25 -24.39
N ASP A 88 13.42 7.00 -25.50
CA ASP A 88 12.61 6.61 -26.65
C ASP A 88 13.17 5.34 -27.29
N GLY A 89 12.31 4.35 -27.50
CA GLY A 89 12.68 3.06 -28.09
C GLY A 89 11.70 1.94 -27.81
N VAL A 90 12.00 0.77 -28.41
CA VAL A 90 11.31 -0.48 -28.16
C VAL A 90 12.20 -1.38 -27.29
N TYR A 91 11.62 -1.94 -26.25
CA TYR A 91 12.29 -2.73 -25.25
C TYR A 91 11.78 -4.17 -25.25
N ASP A 92 12.70 -5.11 -25.30
CA ASP A 92 12.43 -6.54 -25.14
C ASP A 92 13.26 -7.09 -23.99
N ASN A 93 12.67 -7.08 -22.79
CA ASN A 93 13.33 -7.54 -21.56
C ASN A 93 14.71 -6.90 -21.32
N THR A 94 14.85 -5.63 -21.72
CA THR A 94 16.10 -4.85 -21.70
C THR A 94 16.42 -4.39 -20.28
N LEU A 95 17.65 -4.55 -19.84
CA LEU A 95 18.10 -4.08 -18.53
C LEU A 95 18.34 -2.56 -18.56
N LEU A 96 17.66 -1.83 -17.69
CA LEU A 96 17.73 -0.37 -17.62
C LEU A 96 17.86 0.10 -16.15
N PRO A 97 18.72 1.08 -15.85
CA PRO A 97 18.72 1.72 -14.53
C PRO A 97 17.49 2.62 -14.37
N ILE A 98 16.77 2.46 -13.27
CA ILE A 98 15.62 3.31 -12.93
C ILE A 98 16.12 4.54 -12.20
N SER A 99 16.48 5.57 -12.97
CA SER A 99 17.00 6.83 -12.45
C SER A 99 15.90 7.89 -12.29
N ASP A 100 16.20 8.96 -11.55
CA ASP A 100 15.30 10.10 -11.34
C ASP A 100 14.84 10.76 -12.67
N GLY A 101 15.66 10.72 -13.72
CA GLY A 101 15.30 11.24 -15.04
C GLY A 101 14.35 10.32 -15.81
N PHE A 102 14.24 9.06 -15.43
CA PHE A 102 13.34 8.09 -16.02
C PHE A 102 12.01 8.00 -15.25
N LEU A 103 12.09 7.68 -13.95
CA LEU A 103 10.91 7.44 -13.14
C LEU A 103 11.16 7.71 -11.66
N GLN A 104 10.41 8.64 -11.07
CA GLN A 104 10.16 8.70 -9.64
C GLN A 104 8.75 8.19 -9.38
N TYR A 105 8.59 7.24 -8.46
CA TYR A 105 7.28 6.64 -8.20
C TYR A 105 7.16 6.23 -6.74
N GLU A 106 6.19 6.82 -6.05
CA GLU A 106 5.93 6.52 -4.67
C GLU A 106 4.46 6.75 -4.30
N HIS A 107 3.99 6.03 -3.31
CA HIS A 107 2.76 6.34 -2.59
C HIS A 107 3.16 6.96 -1.26
N SER A 108 3.44 8.28 -1.28
CA SER A 108 4.14 9.00 -0.21
C SER A 108 3.27 9.25 1.01
N ASP A 109 2.04 9.73 0.81
CA ASP A 109 1.05 9.91 1.88
C ASP A 109 0.10 8.69 1.95
N GLY A 110 0.66 7.54 1.58
CA GLY A 110 0.13 6.22 1.80
C GLY A 110 -0.46 5.52 0.58
N LEU A 111 -0.19 4.23 0.55
CA LEU A 111 -0.98 3.24 -0.17
C LEU A 111 -2.15 2.88 0.76
N ASN A 112 -3.17 3.76 0.82
CA ASN A 112 -4.26 3.62 1.78
C ASN A 112 -5.23 2.52 1.35
N TYR A 113 -5.41 1.53 2.20
CA TYR A 113 -6.39 0.46 2.03
C TYR A 113 -7.58 0.69 2.95
N ILE A 114 -8.68 1.15 2.40
CA ILE A 114 -9.95 1.37 3.09
C ILE A 114 -10.76 0.08 3.00
N ASN A 115 -11.01 -0.58 4.13
CA ASN A 115 -11.54 -1.94 4.12
C ASN A 115 -12.66 -2.18 5.13
N PHE A 116 -13.46 -3.19 4.83
CA PHE A 116 -14.45 -3.78 5.70
C PHE A 116 -14.05 -5.21 6.02
N GLU A 117 -14.23 -5.61 7.26
CA GLU A 117 -13.91 -6.95 7.73
C GLU A 117 -15.09 -7.54 8.49
N ILE A 118 -15.23 -8.86 8.37
CA ILE A 118 -16.00 -9.68 9.29
C ILE A 118 -15.01 -10.54 10.07
N ARG A 119 -15.12 -10.51 11.39
CA ARG A 119 -14.20 -11.17 12.32
C ARG A 119 -14.94 -12.08 13.26
N LYS A 120 -14.36 -13.23 13.51
CA LYS A 120 -14.84 -14.20 14.50
C LYS A 120 -13.83 -14.33 15.62
N HIS A 121 -14.31 -14.20 16.85
CA HIS A 121 -13.56 -14.34 18.09
C HIS A 121 -13.90 -15.69 18.73
N ASN A 122 -12.89 -16.49 19.03
CA ASN A 122 -13.07 -17.75 19.74
C ASN A 122 -12.25 -17.70 21.04
N MET A 123 -12.93 -17.56 22.17
CA MET A 123 -12.30 -17.67 23.47
C MET A 123 -11.90 -19.13 23.72
N PHE A 124 -10.66 -19.36 24.07
CA PHE A 124 -10.15 -20.71 24.32
C PHE A 124 -9.55 -20.89 25.73
N LEU A 125 -9.28 -19.80 26.46
CA LEU A 125 -8.78 -19.86 27.82
C LEU A 125 -9.28 -18.64 28.61
N GLU A 126 -9.72 -18.89 29.85
CA GLU A 126 -10.00 -17.84 30.84
C GLU A 126 -9.40 -18.26 32.18
N GLN A 127 -8.54 -17.41 32.72
CA GLN A 127 -7.89 -17.65 34.01
C GLN A 127 -7.68 -16.32 34.76
N ASN A 128 -8.10 -16.22 36.01
CA ASN A 128 -7.91 -15.05 36.86
C ASN A 128 -8.37 -13.72 36.21
N ASN A 129 -9.52 -13.72 35.56
CA ASN A 129 -10.08 -12.60 34.79
C ASN A 129 -9.27 -12.19 33.55
N ILE A 130 -8.29 -12.99 33.16
CA ILE A 130 -7.59 -12.83 31.89
C ILE A 130 -8.24 -13.77 30.88
N LYS A 131 -8.64 -13.23 29.72
CA LYS A 131 -9.27 -14.00 28.64
C LYS A 131 -8.38 -14.04 27.41
N PHE A 132 -8.17 -15.22 26.87
CA PHE A 132 -7.44 -15.44 25.64
C PHE A 132 -8.41 -15.86 24.53
N SER A 133 -8.33 -15.14 23.41
CA SER A 133 -9.18 -15.43 22.25
C SER A 133 -8.34 -15.45 20.99
N SER A 134 -8.64 -16.37 20.09
CA SER A 134 -8.18 -16.29 18.71
C SER A 134 -9.14 -15.45 17.88
N ILE A 135 -8.61 -14.73 16.92
CA ILE A 135 -9.37 -13.94 15.94
C ILE A 135 -9.09 -14.52 14.56
N THR A 136 -10.13 -14.70 13.77
CA THR A 136 -10.03 -15.03 12.36
C THR A 136 -11.01 -14.18 11.58
N GLY A 137 -10.64 -13.76 10.38
CA GLY A 137 -11.54 -12.90 9.60
C GLY A 137 -11.19 -12.83 8.14
N LEU A 138 -12.13 -12.26 7.39
CA LEU A 138 -11.99 -11.94 5.99
C LEU A 138 -12.37 -10.48 5.78
N GLY A 139 -11.72 -9.84 4.82
CA GLY A 139 -12.02 -8.46 4.48
C GLY A 139 -11.84 -8.17 3.01
N LEU A 140 -12.47 -7.08 2.60
CA LEU A 140 -12.37 -6.51 1.26
C LEU A 140 -12.38 -4.98 1.35
N GLY A 141 -11.81 -4.33 0.36
CA GLY A 141 -11.76 -2.88 0.38
C GLY A 141 -11.24 -2.25 -0.89
N PHE A 142 -11.05 -0.94 -0.81
CA PHE A 142 -10.61 -0.09 -1.91
C PHE A 142 -9.22 0.47 -1.63
N MET A 143 -8.44 0.63 -2.70
CA MET A 143 -7.13 1.27 -2.65
C MET A 143 -7.27 2.74 -3.04
N LEU A 144 -6.92 3.64 -2.12
CA LEU A 144 -6.92 5.09 -2.30
C LEU A 144 -5.51 5.66 -2.08
N PRO A 145 -4.55 5.35 -2.97
CA PRO A 145 -3.20 5.87 -2.84
C PRO A 145 -3.13 7.37 -3.13
N LYS A 146 -2.21 8.07 -2.45
CA LYS A 146 -1.67 9.32 -2.94
C LYS A 146 -0.39 9.00 -3.70
N THR A 147 -0.50 9.01 -5.03
CA THR A 147 0.60 8.64 -5.90
C THR A 147 1.37 9.87 -6.32
N ASN A 148 2.62 9.93 -5.90
CA ASN A 148 3.60 10.88 -6.35
C ASN A 148 4.43 10.22 -7.45
N ALA A 149 4.13 10.58 -8.69
CA ALA A 149 4.80 10.05 -9.88
C ALA A 149 5.36 11.19 -10.73
N LYS A 150 6.59 11.01 -11.18
CA LYS A 150 7.21 11.79 -12.23
C LYS A 150 7.79 10.82 -13.26
N LEU A 151 7.17 10.74 -14.40
CA LEU A 151 7.55 9.85 -15.49
C LEU A 151 8.12 10.66 -16.64
N LEU A 152 9.38 10.39 -16.99
CA LEU A 152 10.10 11.10 -18.07
C LEU A 152 10.06 12.64 -17.88
N THR A 153 9.64 13.37 -18.90
CA THR A 153 9.50 14.85 -18.88
C THR A 153 8.13 15.34 -18.40
N ASN A 154 7.22 14.43 -18.06
CA ASN A 154 5.88 14.82 -17.63
C ASN A 154 5.92 15.55 -16.27
N ASP A 155 4.94 16.44 -16.09
CA ASP A 155 4.73 17.11 -14.81
C ASP A 155 4.43 16.11 -13.70
N ARG A 156 4.94 16.41 -12.52
CA ARG A 156 4.74 15.60 -11.33
C ARG A 156 3.25 15.50 -10.94
N ASN A 157 2.74 14.31 -10.80
CA ASN A 157 1.43 14.06 -10.19
C ASN A 157 1.61 13.70 -8.70
N ASP A 158 0.82 14.30 -7.82
CA ASP A 158 0.84 14.02 -6.37
C ASP A 158 -0.58 14.20 -5.79
N ASN A 159 -1.48 13.30 -6.13
CA ASN A 159 -2.89 13.39 -5.76
C ASN A 159 -3.46 12.03 -5.32
N PHE A 160 -4.55 12.09 -4.53
CA PHE A 160 -5.33 10.92 -4.18
C PHE A 160 -6.26 10.51 -5.32
N TYR A 161 -6.24 9.21 -5.66
CA TYR A 161 -7.18 8.62 -6.61
C TYR A 161 -7.60 7.23 -6.15
N LEU A 162 -8.89 6.92 -6.36
CA LEU A 162 -9.36 5.55 -6.22
C LEU A 162 -8.74 4.72 -7.36
N SER A 163 -7.80 3.84 -7.01
CA SER A 163 -6.94 3.16 -7.98
C SER A 163 -7.13 1.66 -8.05
N GLY A 164 -7.89 1.08 -7.11
CA GLY A 164 -8.06 -0.37 -7.11
C GLY A 164 -8.82 -0.92 -5.91
N TYR A 165 -8.64 -2.22 -5.70
CA TYR A 165 -9.32 -2.97 -4.66
C TYR A 165 -8.39 -4.03 -4.04
N GLY A 166 -8.80 -4.57 -2.91
CA GLY A 166 -8.08 -5.65 -2.23
C GLY A 166 -9.03 -6.60 -1.51
N VAL A 167 -8.54 -7.80 -1.29
CA VAL A 167 -9.17 -8.81 -0.43
C VAL A 167 -8.11 -9.42 0.47
N HIS A 168 -8.48 -9.74 1.71
CA HIS A 168 -7.53 -10.31 2.66
C HIS A 168 -8.19 -11.26 3.64
N ALA A 169 -7.37 -12.12 4.21
CA ALA A 169 -7.70 -12.90 5.40
C ALA A 169 -6.83 -12.42 6.56
N LEU A 170 -7.34 -12.58 7.77
CA LEU A 170 -6.59 -12.28 8.98
C LEU A 170 -6.72 -13.38 10.02
N MET A 171 -5.68 -13.49 10.84
CA MET A 171 -5.67 -14.28 12.05
C MET A 171 -4.94 -13.51 13.15
N GLY A 172 -5.35 -13.72 14.40
CA GLY A 172 -4.74 -13.02 15.52
C GLY A 172 -5.02 -13.65 16.86
N LEU A 173 -4.38 -13.08 17.87
CA LEU A 173 -4.59 -13.40 19.27
C LEU A 173 -4.97 -12.12 20.01
N ASN A 174 -5.97 -12.24 20.86
CA ASN A 174 -6.41 -11.19 21.75
C ASN A 174 -6.31 -11.67 23.20
N VAL A 175 -5.74 -10.84 24.05
CA VAL A 175 -5.61 -11.06 25.48
C VAL A 175 -6.28 -9.91 26.20
N ASN A 176 -7.45 -10.17 26.78
CA ASN A 176 -8.14 -9.23 27.66
C ASN A 176 -7.53 -9.34 29.06
N LEU A 177 -6.80 -8.31 29.51
CA LEU A 177 -6.12 -8.28 30.79
C LEU A 177 -7.02 -7.76 31.92
N PHE A 178 -7.93 -6.83 31.56
CA PHE A 178 -8.88 -6.20 32.48
C PHE A 178 -10.19 -5.91 31.76
N LYS A 179 -11.19 -5.45 32.49
CA LYS A 179 -12.52 -5.16 31.93
C LYS A 179 -12.49 -4.30 30.66
N ASN A 180 -11.56 -3.33 30.55
CA ASN A 180 -11.53 -2.34 29.47
C ASN A 180 -10.14 -2.25 28.79
N PHE A 181 -9.26 -3.22 29.02
CA PHE A 181 -7.93 -3.22 28.44
C PHE A 181 -7.59 -4.57 27.82
N PHE A 182 -7.13 -4.55 26.60
CA PHE A 182 -6.69 -5.73 25.88
C PHE A 182 -5.42 -5.46 25.07
N VAL A 183 -4.70 -6.52 24.78
CA VAL A 183 -3.60 -6.52 23.81
C VAL A 183 -3.97 -7.47 22.68
N GLN A 184 -3.80 -7.01 21.46
CA GLN A 184 -4.14 -7.78 20.27
C GLN A 184 -2.96 -7.80 19.31
N THR A 185 -2.70 -8.97 18.74
CA THR A 185 -1.74 -9.16 17.65
C THR A 185 -2.48 -9.75 16.47
N GLU A 186 -2.27 -9.18 15.28
CA GLU A 186 -2.89 -9.64 14.03
C GLU A 186 -1.82 -9.91 12.97
N PHE A 187 -2.03 -10.95 12.21
CA PHE A 187 -1.38 -11.21 10.94
C PHE A 187 -2.42 -11.12 9.83
N LYS A 188 -2.15 -10.30 8.83
CA LYS A 188 -3.04 -10.06 7.71
C LYS A 188 -2.29 -10.39 6.40
N GLY A 189 -2.90 -11.20 5.54
CA GLY A 189 -2.37 -11.54 4.24
C GLY A 189 -3.46 -11.45 3.18
N GLY A 190 -3.12 -10.97 1.99
CA GLY A 190 -4.14 -10.77 0.96
C GLY A 190 -3.58 -10.38 -0.39
N TYR A 191 -4.49 -10.11 -1.30
CA TYR A 191 -4.20 -9.65 -2.65
C TYR A 191 -4.79 -8.25 -2.86
N THR A 192 -3.97 -7.36 -3.45
CA THR A 192 -4.41 -6.03 -3.87
C THR A 192 -4.10 -5.81 -5.35
N SER A 193 -5.06 -5.24 -6.07
CA SER A 193 -4.93 -4.88 -7.47
C SER A 193 -5.20 -3.40 -7.66
N LEU A 194 -4.26 -2.73 -8.28
CA LEU A 194 -4.36 -1.32 -8.67
C LEU A 194 -4.32 -1.21 -10.20
N PRO A 195 -5.44 -1.40 -10.89
CA PRO A 195 -5.48 -1.42 -12.36
C PRO A 195 -5.31 -0.04 -13.00
N ALA A 196 -5.51 1.06 -12.26
CA ALA A 196 -5.55 2.40 -12.80
C ALA A 196 -5.00 3.45 -11.82
N ILE A 197 -3.70 3.43 -11.61
CA ILE A 197 -2.98 4.43 -10.82
C ILE A 197 -2.69 5.64 -11.73
N ARG A 198 -3.13 6.83 -11.35
CA ARG A 198 -2.81 8.05 -12.08
C ARG A 198 -1.33 8.40 -11.97
N THR A 199 -0.66 8.64 -13.11
CA THR A 199 0.76 8.97 -13.17
C THR A 199 1.05 10.40 -13.61
N THR A 200 0.09 11.05 -14.30
CA THR A 200 0.17 12.45 -14.72
C THR A 200 -1.18 13.16 -14.51
N ALA A 201 -1.25 14.44 -14.84
CA ALA A 201 -2.51 15.19 -14.88
C ALA A 201 -3.48 14.66 -15.95
N ASN A 202 -2.97 14.03 -17.00
CA ASN A 202 -3.78 13.40 -18.04
C ASN A 202 -4.43 12.10 -17.53
N LYS A 203 -5.73 11.95 -17.75
CA LYS A 203 -6.49 10.78 -17.29
C LYS A 203 -6.16 9.49 -18.04
N SER A 204 -5.62 9.58 -19.25
CA SER A 204 -5.18 8.42 -20.05
C SER A 204 -3.88 7.80 -19.52
N ASP A 205 -3.08 8.60 -18.79
CA ASP A 205 -1.79 8.18 -18.28
C ASP A 205 -1.93 7.43 -16.96
N THR A 206 -1.77 6.14 -17.03
CA THR A 206 -1.99 5.26 -15.89
C THR A 206 -0.84 4.29 -15.68
N ALA A 207 -0.70 3.85 -14.44
CA ALA A 207 0.07 2.65 -14.11
C ALA A 207 -0.84 1.57 -13.53
N SER A 208 -0.43 0.32 -13.65
CA SER A 208 -1.09 -0.79 -12.96
C SER A 208 -0.08 -1.64 -12.19
N GLN A 209 -0.50 -2.14 -11.04
CA GLN A 209 0.35 -2.89 -10.13
C GLN A 209 -0.47 -3.84 -9.26
N ASN A 210 0.10 -5.00 -8.94
CA ASN A 210 -0.52 -5.97 -8.05
C ASN A 210 0.44 -6.37 -6.94
N PHE A 211 -0.12 -6.66 -5.75
CA PHE A 211 0.62 -7.11 -4.57
C PHE A 211 -0.02 -8.35 -3.96
N PHE A 212 0.82 -9.20 -3.35
CA PHE A 212 0.45 -10.34 -2.51
C PHE A 212 1.02 -10.19 -1.11
#